data_b3bf9e3f9858a29434f677fed259a4a4
#
_entry.id   b3bf9e3f9858a29434f677fed259a4a4
#
_cell.length_a   1.000
_cell.length_b   1.000
_cell.length_c   1.000
_cell.angle_alpha   90.00
_cell.angle_beta   90.00
_cell.angle_gamma   90.00
#
_symmetry.space_group_name_H-M   'P 1'
#
loop_
_entity.id
_entity.type
_entity.pdbx_description
1 polymer ?
#
loop_
_entity_poly.entity_id
_entity_poly.type
_entity_poly.pdbx_seq_one_letter_code
_entity_poly.pdbx_strand_id
1 'polypeptide(L)'
;MTESPFAIRDGREADLAYLNAYAAAEGMDALPSATGVRVAVNDEDVPVGFLRLQKGENGVFHVNPVVSCATWRGWGVGRAVVEEALARVGELRLVARGASVPFYRALGFKEVPWDAIAPTIAADCDGCEMRGECAPLPMGKKVL
;
A
#
# COMPACT_ATOMS: atom_id res chain seq x y z
N MET A 1 -12.93 -23.82 -9.94
CA MET A 1 -12.73 -22.44 -9.46
C MET A 1 -11.93 -22.50 -8.18
N THR A 2 -10.79 -21.89 -8.19
CA THR A 2 -9.93 -21.86 -7.00
C THR A 2 -10.34 -20.70 -6.11
N GLU A 3 -10.68 -21.00 -4.87
CA GLU A 3 -10.91 -19.95 -3.90
C GLU A 3 -9.59 -19.30 -3.51
N SER A 4 -9.63 -18.00 -3.31
CA SER A 4 -8.47 -17.29 -2.80
C SER A 4 -8.17 -17.75 -1.38
N PRO A 5 -6.89 -18.01 -1.03
CA PRO A 5 -6.52 -18.45 0.32
C PRO A 5 -6.66 -17.35 1.37
N PHE A 6 -7.07 -16.16 0.97
CA PHE A 6 -7.28 -15.03 1.86
C PHE A 6 -8.48 -14.21 1.39
N ALA A 7 -9.07 -13.43 2.29
CA ALA A 7 -10.14 -12.49 2.00
C ALA A 7 -9.70 -11.07 2.37
N ILE A 8 -10.38 -10.06 1.83
CA ILE A 8 -10.05 -8.65 2.09
C ILE A 8 -11.23 -8.01 2.80
N ARG A 9 -10.98 -7.30 3.88
CA ARG A 9 -11.98 -6.59 4.66
C ARG A 9 -11.43 -5.27 5.19
N ASP A 10 -12.30 -4.45 5.80
CA ASP A 10 -11.86 -3.25 6.50
C ASP A 10 -10.96 -3.63 7.67
N GLY A 11 -9.93 -2.82 7.89
CA GLY A 11 -9.06 -2.95 9.06
C GLY A 11 -9.81 -2.58 10.33
N ARG A 12 -9.43 -3.22 11.43
CA ARG A 12 -9.98 -2.97 12.77
C ARG A 12 -8.83 -2.57 13.70
N GLU A 13 -9.15 -1.84 14.76
CA GLU A 13 -8.11 -1.47 15.73
C GLU A 13 -7.40 -2.71 16.31
N ALA A 14 -8.12 -3.82 16.48
CA ALA A 14 -7.54 -5.07 16.96
C ALA A 14 -6.49 -5.67 16.00
N ASP A 15 -6.51 -5.27 14.73
CA ASP A 15 -5.52 -5.74 13.75
C ASP A 15 -4.16 -5.05 13.90
N LEU A 16 -4.11 -3.87 14.52
CA LEU A 16 -2.92 -3.01 14.50
C LEU A 16 -1.66 -3.70 15.03
N ALA A 17 -1.78 -4.58 16.01
CA ALA A 17 -0.62 -5.30 16.53
C ALA A 17 0.07 -6.11 15.42
N TYR A 18 -0.71 -6.78 14.57
CA TYR A 18 -0.17 -7.51 13.41
C TYR A 18 0.39 -6.56 12.35
N LEU A 19 -0.40 -5.53 12.01
CA LEU A 19 -0.05 -4.63 10.91
C LEU A 19 1.21 -3.84 11.23
N ASN A 20 1.35 -3.37 12.46
CA ASN A 20 2.53 -2.62 12.87
C ASN A 20 3.78 -3.50 12.96
N ALA A 21 3.62 -4.78 13.30
CA ALA A 21 4.73 -5.71 13.26
C ALA A 21 5.22 -5.93 11.81
N TYR A 22 4.28 -6.05 10.87
CA TYR A 22 4.64 -6.20 9.45
C TYR A 22 5.29 -4.94 8.89
N ALA A 23 4.77 -3.77 9.25
CA ALA A 23 5.35 -2.49 8.83
C ALA A 23 6.76 -2.32 9.38
N ALA A 24 6.97 -2.62 10.66
CA ALA A 24 8.28 -2.53 11.29
C ALA A 24 9.31 -3.44 10.63
N ALA A 25 8.89 -4.65 10.22
CA ALA A 25 9.77 -5.58 9.52
C ALA A 25 10.26 -5.04 8.18
N GLU A 26 9.51 -4.13 7.57
CA GLU A 26 9.87 -3.45 6.32
C GLU A 26 10.48 -2.07 6.54
N GLY A 27 10.79 -1.71 7.79
CA GLY A 27 11.37 -0.42 8.12
C GLY A 27 10.39 0.75 7.99
N MET A 28 9.11 0.49 8.08
CA MET A 28 8.05 1.50 7.98
C MET A 28 7.53 1.88 9.35
N ASP A 29 6.99 3.10 9.44
CA ASP A 29 6.40 3.61 10.68
C ASP A 29 5.11 2.87 11.03
N ALA A 30 4.77 2.87 12.33
CA ALA A 30 3.51 2.31 12.80
C ALA A 30 2.33 3.12 12.28
N LEU A 31 1.23 2.42 12.01
CA LEU A 31 -0.03 3.08 11.64
C LEU A 31 -0.62 3.75 12.88
N PRO A 32 -1.12 5.00 12.75
CA PRO A 32 -1.75 5.69 13.88
C PRO A 32 -3.13 5.12 14.24
N SER A 33 -3.80 4.49 13.29
CA SER A 33 -5.13 3.91 13.48
C SER A 33 -5.44 2.96 12.33
N ALA A 34 -6.59 2.29 12.40
CA ALA A 34 -7.08 1.44 11.33
C ALA A 34 -7.86 2.21 10.25
N THR A 35 -7.98 3.53 10.35
CA THR A 35 -8.70 4.36 9.38
C THR A 35 -8.06 4.23 8.00
N GLY A 36 -8.88 3.94 6.99
CA GLY A 36 -8.42 3.81 5.61
C GLY A 36 -7.71 2.51 5.30
N VAL A 37 -7.65 1.58 6.23
CA VAL A 37 -6.91 0.33 6.07
C VAL A 37 -7.81 -0.77 5.49
N ARG A 38 -7.30 -1.46 4.47
CA ARG A 38 -7.88 -2.70 3.94
C ARG A 38 -6.93 -3.82 4.29
N VAL A 39 -7.45 -4.90 4.82
CA VAL A 39 -6.65 -5.99 5.37
C VAL A 39 -6.96 -7.28 4.63
N ALA A 40 -5.92 -7.99 4.21
CA ALA A 40 -6.06 -9.37 3.76
C ALA A 40 -5.90 -10.28 4.96
N VAL A 41 -6.83 -11.20 5.12
CA VAL A 41 -6.85 -12.13 6.25
C VAL A 41 -6.93 -13.58 5.75
N ASN A 42 -6.34 -14.50 6.50
CA ASN A 42 -6.45 -15.93 6.20
C ASN A 42 -7.81 -16.47 6.64
N ASP A 43 -8.02 -17.79 6.54
CA ASP A 43 -9.28 -18.43 6.89
C ASP A 43 -9.59 -18.38 8.40
N GLU A 44 -8.62 -18.02 9.24
CA GLU A 44 -8.79 -17.82 10.68
C GLU A 44 -8.98 -16.34 11.05
N ASP A 45 -9.19 -15.48 10.05
CA ASP A 45 -9.34 -14.02 10.22
C ASP A 45 -8.06 -13.35 10.78
N VAL A 46 -6.89 -13.93 10.53
CA VAL A 46 -5.61 -13.37 10.94
C VAL A 46 -5.03 -12.53 9.79
N PRO A 47 -4.61 -11.28 10.03
CA PRO A 47 -4.01 -10.45 8.99
C PRO A 47 -2.75 -11.05 8.39
N VAL A 48 -2.66 -11.04 7.06
CA VAL A 48 -1.49 -11.52 6.31
C VAL A 48 -0.90 -10.43 5.41
N GLY A 49 -1.57 -9.30 5.32
CA GLY A 49 -1.11 -8.14 4.60
C GLY A 49 -2.13 -7.03 4.67
N PHE A 50 -1.75 -5.83 4.26
CA PHE A 50 -2.64 -4.69 4.33
C PHE A 50 -2.23 -3.59 3.37
N LEU A 51 -3.16 -2.67 3.16
CA LEU A 51 -2.94 -1.43 2.42
C LEU A 51 -3.67 -0.33 3.17
N ARG A 52 -3.04 0.83 3.32
CA ARG A 52 -3.73 2.02 3.82
C ARG A 52 -3.98 2.99 2.68
N LEU A 53 -5.24 3.40 2.54
CA LEU A 53 -5.63 4.48 1.63
C LEU A 53 -5.60 5.80 2.38
N GLN A 54 -4.97 6.80 1.79
CA GLN A 54 -4.90 8.14 2.34
C GLN A 54 -5.33 9.12 1.26
N LYS A 55 -6.41 9.88 1.52
CA LYS A 55 -6.86 10.89 0.59
C LYS A 55 -5.98 12.13 0.73
N GLY A 56 -5.35 12.53 -0.37
CA GLY A 56 -4.49 13.70 -0.38
C GLY A 56 -5.25 15.00 -0.48
N GLU A 57 -4.56 16.11 -0.27
CA GLU A 57 -5.12 17.46 -0.42
C GLU A 57 -5.60 17.73 -1.84
N ASN A 58 -5.03 17.02 -2.81
CA ASN A 58 -5.44 17.08 -4.23
C ASN A 58 -6.71 16.27 -4.53
N GLY A 59 -7.32 15.65 -3.52
CA GLY A 59 -8.55 14.88 -3.68
C GLY A 59 -8.35 13.46 -4.19
N VAL A 60 -7.11 13.04 -4.44
CA VAL A 60 -6.80 11.71 -4.97
C VAL A 60 -6.39 10.78 -3.83
N PHE A 61 -6.83 9.53 -3.90
CA PHE A 61 -6.42 8.52 -2.93
C PHE A 61 -5.01 8.02 -3.25
N HIS A 62 -4.21 7.90 -2.19
CA HIS A 62 -2.84 7.41 -2.26
C HIS A 62 -2.71 6.13 -1.46
N VAL A 63 -1.85 5.23 -1.92
CA VAL A 63 -1.45 4.03 -1.17
C VAL A 63 -0.27 4.42 -0.28
N ASN A 64 -0.42 4.24 1.04
CA ASN A 64 0.65 4.62 1.98
C ASN A 64 0.47 3.91 3.32
N PRO A 65 1.03 2.75 3.55
CA PRO A 65 1.75 1.87 2.62
C PRO A 65 0.93 0.66 2.15
N VAL A 66 1.56 -0.24 1.41
CA VAL A 66 1.12 -1.62 1.21
C VAL A 66 2.21 -2.55 1.75
N VAL A 67 1.82 -3.53 2.55
CA VAL A 67 2.74 -4.46 3.21
C VAL A 67 2.14 -5.86 3.23
N SER A 68 2.96 -6.86 2.92
CA SER A 68 2.58 -8.27 3.04
C SER A 68 3.44 -8.93 4.12
N CYS A 69 2.84 -9.85 4.87
CA CYS A 69 3.58 -10.71 5.78
C CYS A 69 4.60 -11.53 4.99
N ALA A 70 5.83 -11.64 5.49
CA ALA A 70 6.91 -12.28 4.75
C ALA A 70 6.59 -13.73 4.36
N THR A 71 5.91 -14.48 5.24
CA THR A 71 5.52 -15.86 4.96
C THR A 71 4.45 -15.99 3.87
N TRP A 72 3.79 -14.90 3.53
CA TRP A 72 2.76 -14.88 2.49
C TRP A 72 3.24 -14.25 1.19
N ARG A 73 4.52 -13.92 1.08
CA ARG A 73 5.07 -13.40 -0.18
C ARG A 73 4.98 -14.48 -1.25
N GLY A 74 4.65 -14.07 -2.48
CA GLY A 74 4.42 -15.01 -3.58
C GLY A 74 2.99 -15.51 -3.69
N TRP A 75 2.12 -15.22 -2.72
CA TRP A 75 0.72 -15.63 -2.74
C TRP A 75 -0.21 -14.57 -3.36
N GLY A 76 0.34 -13.44 -3.80
CA GLY A 76 -0.44 -12.39 -4.45
C GLY A 76 -1.22 -11.48 -3.51
N VAL A 77 -0.84 -11.43 -2.23
CA VAL A 77 -1.53 -10.60 -1.23
C VAL A 77 -1.44 -9.11 -1.59
N GLY A 78 -0.22 -8.62 -1.86
CA GLY A 78 -0.01 -7.21 -2.22
C GLY A 78 -0.78 -6.82 -3.48
N ARG A 79 -0.72 -7.66 -4.50
CA ARG A 79 -1.48 -7.45 -5.74
C ARG A 79 -2.98 -7.37 -5.47
N ALA A 80 -3.51 -8.30 -4.68
CA ALA A 80 -4.94 -8.38 -4.42
C ALA A 80 -5.45 -7.15 -3.68
N VAL A 81 -4.73 -6.66 -2.64
CA VAL A 81 -5.18 -5.49 -1.89
C VAL A 81 -5.08 -4.21 -2.75
N VAL A 82 -4.08 -4.09 -3.61
CA VAL A 82 -3.95 -2.95 -4.52
C VAL A 82 -5.08 -2.96 -5.56
N GLU A 83 -5.33 -4.10 -6.18
CA GLU A 83 -6.40 -4.22 -7.19
C GLU A 83 -7.78 -3.98 -6.59
N GLU A 84 -8.03 -4.49 -5.39
CA GLU A 84 -9.30 -4.24 -4.71
C GLU A 84 -9.49 -2.76 -4.37
N ALA A 85 -8.45 -2.12 -3.84
CA ALA A 85 -8.49 -0.69 -3.53
C ALA A 85 -8.73 0.15 -4.79
N LEU A 86 -8.02 -0.18 -5.89
CA LEU A 86 -8.18 0.53 -7.15
C LEU A 86 -9.60 0.41 -7.70
N ALA A 87 -10.21 -0.77 -7.60
CA ALA A 87 -11.59 -0.98 -8.02
C ALA A 87 -12.57 -0.16 -7.17
N ARG A 88 -12.27 0.05 -5.88
CA ARG A 88 -13.15 0.81 -4.98
C ARG A 88 -13.09 2.32 -5.22
N VAL A 89 -11.91 2.87 -5.49
CA VAL A 89 -11.74 4.34 -5.54
C VAL A 89 -11.48 4.88 -6.96
N GLY A 90 -11.17 4.02 -7.92
CA GLY A 90 -11.05 4.37 -9.33
C GLY A 90 -9.70 4.95 -9.76
N GLU A 91 -8.94 5.53 -8.85
CA GLU A 91 -7.62 6.06 -9.14
C GLU A 91 -6.76 5.99 -7.88
N LEU A 92 -5.51 5.52 -8.04
CA LEU A 92 -4.54 5.47 -6.97
C LEU A 92 -3.23 6.12 -7.41
N ARG A 93 -2.62 6.85 -6.50
CA ARG A 93 -1.25 7.34 -6.66
C ARG A 93 -0.43 6.89 -5.45
N LEU A 94 0.88 6.84 -5.62
CA LEU A 94 1.78 6.39 -4.57
C LEU A 94 3.20 6.83 -4.87
N VAL A 95 4.06 6.73 -3.86
CA VAL A 95 5.50 6.85 -4.04
C VAL A 95 6.09 5.48 -3.79
N ALA A 96 6.58 4.83 -4.83
CA ALA A 96 7.17 3.51 -4.74
C ALA A 96 8.63 3.62 -4.33
N ARG A 97 9.06 2.76 -3.39
CA ARG A 97 10.51 2.55 -3.19
C ARG A 97 11.06 1.94 -4.48
N GLY A 98 12.28 2.28 -4.86
CA GLY A 98 12.85 1.81 -6.12
C GLY A 98 12.74 0.31 -6.33
N ALA A 99 12.97 -0.48 -5.27
CA ALA A 99 12.86 -1.94 -5.32
C ALA A 99 11.43 -2.43 -5.59
N SER A 100 10.41 -1.61 -5.33
CA SER A 100 9.01 -1.95 -5.54
C SER A 100 8.46 -1.50 -6.89
N VAL A 101 9.22 -0.71 -7.65
CA VAL A 101 8.77 -0.20 -8.96
C VAL A 101 8.35 -1.32 -9.90
N PRO A 102 9.11 -2.43 -10.06
CA PRO A 102 8.66 -3.52 -10.94
C PRO A 102 7.32 -4.11 -10.55
N PHE A 103 7.05 -4.23 -9.25
CA PHE A 103 5.77 -4.72 -8.74
C PHE A 103 4.62 -3.83 -9.23
N TYR A 104 4.73 -2.52 -9.07
CA TYR A 104 3.69 -1.60 -9.48
C TYR A 104 3.56 -1.51 -11.00
N ARG A 105 4.67 -1.56 -11.74
CA ARG A 105 4.62 -1.59 -13.20
C ARG A 105 3.88 -2.82 -13.71
N ALA A 106 4.08 -3.97 -13.09
CA ALA A 106 3.37 -5.19 -13.45
C ALA A 106 1.86 -5.07 -13.22
N LEU A 107 1.44 -4.21 -12.28
CA LEU A 107 0.03 -3.92 -12.03
C LEU A 107 -0.55 -2.83 -12.94
N GLY A 108 0.26 -2.26 -13.82
CA GLY A 108 -0.17 -1.23 -14.76
C GLY A 108 0.01 0.20 -14.28
N PHE A 109 0.68 0.40 -13.16
CA PHE A 109 1.04 1.76 -12.69
C PHE A 109 2.13 2.33 -13.58
N LYS A 110 2.08 3.65 -13.77
CA LYS A 110 3.05 4.39 -14.57
C LYS A 110 3.62 5.53 -13.75
N GLU A 111 4.84 5.96 -14.09
CA GLU A 111 5.44 7.13 -13.47
C GLU A 111 4.58 8.36 -13.71
N VAL A 112 4.44 9.20 -12.67
CA VAL A 112 3.76 10.49 -12.74
C VAL A 112 4.71 11.57 -12.22
N PRO A 113 4.47 12.86 -12.56
CA PRO A 113 5.26 13.93 -11.97
C PRO A 113 5.10 13.99 -10.45
N TRP A 114 6.11 14.50 -9.75
CA TRP A 114 6.02 14.65 -8.30
C TRP A 114 4.86 15.55 -7.87
N ASP A 115 4.48 16.53 -8.69
CA ASP A 115 3.35 17.40 -8.37
C ASP A 115 1.98 16.70 -8.46
N ALA A 116 1.95 15.47 -9.01
CA ALA A 116 0.74 14.64 -8.99
C ALA A 116 0.54 13.94 -7.63
N ILE A 117 1.56 13.95 -6.77
CA ILE A 117 1.49 13.38 -5.42
C ILE A 117 1.11 14.49 -4.44
N ALA A 118 0.17 14.18 -3.53
CA ALA A 118 -0.26 15.15 -2.52
C ALA A 118 0.93 15.67 -1.71
N PRO A 119 1.01 16.99 -1.43
CA PRO A 119 2.17 17.58 -0.77
C PRO A 119 2.55 16.93 0.56
N THR A 120 1.58 16.57 1.39
CA THR A 120 1.85 15.91 2.67
C THR A 120 2.56 14.57 2.49
N ILE A 121 2.18 13.82 1.45
CA ILE A 121 2.79 12.51 1.16
C ILE A 121 4.16 12.69 0.52
N ALA A 122 4.30 13.62 -0.43
CA ALA A 122 5.58 13.90 -1.07
C ALA A 122 6.62 14.41 -0.05
N ALA A 123 6.20 15.15 0.95
CA ALA A 123 7.07 15.69 1.99
C ALA A 123 7.78 14.61 2.80
N ASP A 124 7.19 13.42 2.92
CA ASP A 124 7.82 12.29 3.61
C ASP A 124 9.15 11.89 2.97
N CYS A 125 9.30 12.12 1.66
CA CYS A 125 10.55 11.83 0.95
C CYS A 125 11.53 13.00 0.96
N ASP A 126 11.05 14.23 1.06
CA ASP A 126 11.91 15.42 0.93
C ASP A 126 12.96 15.53 2.03
N GLY A 127 12.60 15.15 3.27
CA GLY A 127 13.52 15.16 4.39
C GLY A 127 14.08 13.80 4.78
N CYS A 128 13.88 12.79 3.94
CA CYS A 128 14.25 11.41 4.26
C CYS A 128 15.75 11.19 3.97
N GLU A 129 16.51 10.77 5.00
CA GLU A 129 17.94 10.48 4.85
C GLU A 129 18.21 9.31 3.90
N MET A 130 17.25 8.41 3.75
CA MET A 130 17.35 7.22 2.90
C MET A 130 16.91 7.46 1.45
N ARG A 131 16.56 8.70 1.09
CA ARG A 131 16.01 9.00 -0.24
C ARG A 131 16.91 8.53 -1.39
N GLY A 132 18.20 8.71 -1.27
CA GLY A 132 19.15 8.30 -2.30
C GLY A 132 19.20 6.78 -2.48
N GLU A 133 19.16 6.03 -1.39
CA GLU A 133 19.18 4.56 -1.42
C GLU A 133 17.80 3.99 -1.77
N CYS A 134 16.74 4.61 -1.26
CA CYS A 134 15.36 4.21 -1.53
C CYS A 134 14.97 4.44 -2.99
N ALA A 135 15.53 5.47 -3.63
CA ALA A 135 15.23 5.88 -5.00
C ALA A 135 13.70 5.96 -5.24
N PRO A 136 12.96 6.79 -4.47
CA PRO A 136 11.50 6.84 -4.56
C PRO A 136 11.04 7.34 -5.92
N LEU A 137 9.97 6.71 -6.44
CA LEU A 137 9.39 7.06 -7.73
C LEU A 137 7.88 7.27 -7.58
N PRO A 138 7.37 8.46 -7.97
CA PRO A 138 5.92 8.69 -7.93
C PRO A 138 5.23 7.94 -9.07
N MET A 139 4.16 7.24 -8.75
CA MET A 139 3.42 6.41 -9.71
C MET A 139 1.93 6.53 -9.52
N GLY A 140 1.17 6.24 -10.58
CA GLY A 140 -0.28 6.27 -10.52
C GLY A 140 -0.92 5.34 -11.53
N LYS A 141 -2.18 5.00 -11.24
CA LYS A 141 -3.03 4.24 -12.16
C LYS A 141 -4.48 4.67 -11.99
N LYS A 142 -5.17 4.80 -13.10
CA LYS A 142 -6.59 5.14 -13.14
C LYS A 142 -7.33 4.04 -13.89
N VAL A 143 -8.46 3.61 -13.30
CA VAL A 143 -9.38 2.68 -13.96
C VAL A 143 -10.30 3.49 -14.86
N LEU A 144 -10.44 3.03 -16.08
CA LEU A 144 -11.34 3.68 -17.05
C LEU A 144 -12.79 3.25 -16.83
#